data_5cabd6d010f7c3b5e28bb104bd904986
#
_entry.id   5cabd6d010f7c3b5e28bb104bd904986
#
_cell.length_a   1.000
_cell.length_b   1.000
_cell.length_c   1.000
_cell.angle_alpha   90.00
_cell.angle_beta   90.00
_cell.angle_gamma   90.00
#
_symmetry.space_group_name_H-M   'P 1'
#
loop_
_entity.id
_entity.type
_entity.pdbx_description
1 polymer ?
#
loop_
_entity_poly.entity_id
_entity_poly.type
_entity_poly.pdbx_seq_one_letter_code
_entity_poly.pdbx_strand_id
1 'polypeptide(L)'
;MFQVTQEIEFCYGHRLLNYAGKCRHLHGHNGRAVIVLEGEALDDRGMLVDFSDIKQSVRTWIDDELDHRMILNEADPAVPFFQEQ
;
A
#
# COMPACT_ATOMS: atom_id res chain seq x y z
N MET A 1 -16.37 -20.56 7.22
CA MET A 1 -15.21 -19.79 6.68
C MET A 1 -14.69 -18.85 7.76
N PHE A 2 -13.40 -18.78 7.89
CA PHE A 2 -12.73 -17.88 8.83
C PHE A 2 -12.12 -16.71 8.07
N GLN A 3 -12.07 -15.56 8.72
CA GLN A 3 -11.56 -14.34 8.11
C GLN A 3 -10.74 -13.56 9.14
N VAL A 4 -9.61 -13.01 8.67
CA VAL A 4 -8.73 -12.14 9.47
C VAL A 4 -8.53 -10.85 8.70
N THR A 5 -8.66 -9.73 9.39
CA THR A 5 -8.47 -8.40 8.80
C THR A 5 -7.38 -7.65 9.56
N GLN A 6 -6.45 -7.05 8.82
CA GLN A 6 -5.41 -6.19 9.39
C GLN A 6 -5.28 -4.92 8.56
N GLU A 7 -5.07 -3.79 9.24
CA GLU A 7 -4.88 -2.50 8.60
C GLU A 7 -3.43 -2.07 8.74
N ILE A 8 -2.87 -1.52 7.65
CA ILE A 8 -1.51 -0.99 7.61
C ILE A 8 -1.55 0.40 7.01
N GLU A 9 -1.05 1.40 7.75
CA GLU A 9 -1.01 2.77 7.27
C GLU A 9 0.35 3.08 6.64
N PHE A 10 0.33 3.93 5.61
CA PHE A 10 1.54 4.40 4.93
C PHE A 10 1.31 5.79 4.35
N CYS A 11 2.39 6.46 3.99
CA CYS A 11 2.35 7.77 3.35
C CYS A 11 2.82 7.66 1.91
N TYR A 12 2.17 8.38 1.01
CA TYR A 12 2.59 8.41 -0.39
C TYR A 12 2.33 9.78 -0.99
N GLY A 13 3.03 10.09 -2.08
CA GLY A 13 2.77 11.27 -2.87
C GLY A 13 2.23 10.92 -4.24
N HIS A 14 1.50 11.83 -4.84
CA HIS A 14 1.00 11.66 -6.20
C HIS A 14 0.54 12.99 -6.80
N ARG A 15 0.10 12.94 -8.05
CA ARG A 15 -0.68 14.00 -8.69
C ARG A 15 -1.57 13.37 -9.76
N LEU A 16 -2.59 14.11 -10.17
CA LEU A 16 -3.46 13.73 -11.27
C LEU A 16 -2.97 14.40 -12.55
N LEU A 17 -2.58 13.59 -13.53
CA LEU A 17 -2.13 14.06 -14.81
C LEU A 17 -3.32 14.61 -15.62
N ASN A 18 -3.11 15.75 -16.30
CA ASN A 18 -4.15 16.41 -17.13
C ASN A 18 -5.43 16.75 -16.33
N TYR A 19 -5.26 17.12 -15.07
CA TYR A 19 -6.35 17.48 -14.19
C TYR A 19 -6.35 18.98 -13.91
N ALA A 20 -7.53 19.61 -13.95
CA ALA A 20 -7.66 21.08 -13.83
C ALA A 20 -7.72 21.59 -12.39
N GLY A 21 -7.92 20.70 -11.40
CA GLY A 21 -8.02 21.07 -9.98
C GLY A 21 -6.69 21.07 -9.26
N LYS A 22 -6.76 21.22 -7.93
CA LYS A 22 -5.56 21.26 -7.06
C LYS A 22 -4.72 19.99 -7.15
N CYS A 23 -5.34 18.85 -7.43
CA CYS A 23 -4.65 17.57 -7.51
C CYS A 23 -3.70 17.43 -8.69
N ARG A 24 -3.63 18.43 -9.57
CA ARG A 24 -2.60 18.49 -10.63
C ARG A 24 -1.19 18.75 -10.08
N HIS A 25 -1.11 19.29 -8.87
CA HIS A 25 0.16 19.53 -8.19
C HIS A 25 0.57 18.31 -7.37
N LEU A 26 1.87 18.11 -7.23
CA LEU A 26 2.39 17.06 -6.35
C LEU A 26 1.94 17.30 -4.92
N HIS A 27 1.37 16.29 -4.29
CA HIS A 27 0.89 16.39 -2.91
C HIS A 27 0.97 15.01 -2.26
N GLY A 28 0.78 14.99 -0.94
CA GLY A 28 0.89 13.76 -0.17
C GLY A 28 -0.44 13.37 0.47
N HIS A 29 -0.56 12.08 0.72
CA HIS A 29 -1.69 11.49 1.44
C HIS A 29 -1.21 10.46 2.44
N ASN A 30 -2.05 10.20 3.44
CA ASN A 30 -1.95 8.98 4.22
C ASN A 30 -2.85 7.93 3.57
N GLY A 31 -2.28 6.76 3.30
CA GLY A 31 -3.02 5.62 2.79
C GLY A 31 -3.22 4.57 3.86
N ARG A 32 -4.25 3.77 3.70
CA ARG A 32 -4.52 2.63 4.58
C ARG A 32 -4.80 1.41 3.72
N ALA A 33 -3.95 0.39 3.88
CA ALA A 33 -4.16 -0.90 3.24
C ALA A 33 -4.95 -1.79 4.20
N VAL A 34 -6.04 -2.35 3.73
CA VAL A 34 -6.85 -3.30 4.50
C VAL A 34 -6.61 -4.67 3.90
N ILE A 35 -5.97 -5.54 4.69
CA ILE A 35 -5.60 -6.89 4.27
C ILE A 35 -6.63 -7.85 4.85
N VAL A 36 -7.33 -8.55 3.98
CA VAL A 36 -8.34 -9.53 4.36
C VAL A 36 -7.87 -10.91 3.89
N LEU A 37 -7.71 -11.83 4.84
CA LEU A 37 -7.37 -13.22 4.56
C LEU A 37 -8.53 -14.12 4.96
N GLU A 38 -8.84 -15.08 4.11
CA GLU A 38 -9.94 -16.00 4.31
C GLU A 38 -9.44 -17.44 4.18
N GLY A 39 -10.04 -18.34 4.93
CA GLY A 39 -9.74 -19.77 4.86
C GLY A 39 -10.84 -20.60 5.49
N GLU A 40 -10.87 -21.87 5.13
CA GLU A 40 -11.90 -22.79 5.59
C GLU A 40 -11.52 -23.52 6.89
N ALA A 41 -10.25 -23.49 7.28
CA ALA A 41 -9.77 -24.20 8.45
C ALA A 41 -8.78 -23.36 9.24
N LEU A 42 -8.72 -23.61 10.54
CA LEU A 42 -7.72 -23.03 11.44
C LEU A 42 -6.59 -24.06 11.66
N ASP A 43 -5.40 -23.56 12.02
CA ASP A 43 -4.29 -24.43 12.40
C ASP A 43 -4.51 -25.03 13.79
N ASP A 44 -3.56 -25.84 14.28
CA ASP A 44 -3.66 -26.49 15.57
C ASP A 44 -3.59 -25.52 16.77
N ARG A 45 -3.23 -24.26 16.56
CA ARG A 45 -3.30 -23.20 17.57
C ARG A 45 -4.62 -22.42 17.50
N GLY A 46 -5.54 -22.80 16.61
CA GLY A 46 -6.79 -22.10 16.40
C GLY A 46 -6.65 -20.81 15.59
N MET A 47 -5.60 -20.70 14.76
CA MET A 47 -5.31 -19.49 13.99
C MET A 47 -5.45 -19.77 12.50
N LEU A 48 -6.04 -18.82 11.77
CA LEU A 48 -6.04 -18.83 10.31
C LEU A 48 -4.63 -18.50 9.80
N VAL A 49 -4.02 -17.50 10.40
CA VAL A 49 -2.66 -17.06 10.11
C VAL A 49 -2.17 -16.26 11.32
N ASP A 50 -0.87 -16.26 11.54
CA ASP A 50 -0.26 -15.45 12.58
C ASP A 50 -0.20 -13.99 12.12
N PHE A 51 -0.68 -13.05 12.93
CA PHE A 51 -0.63 -11.62 12.61
C PHE A 51 0.79 -11.12 12.37
N SER A 52 1.77 -11.68 13.05
CA SER A 52 3.18 -11.29 12.84
C SER A 52 3.66 -11.67 11.44
N ASP A 53 3.17 -12.76 10.85
CA ASP A 53 3.51 -13.15 9.48
C ASP A 53 2.90 -12.19 8.47
N ILE A 54 1.64 -11.77 8.68
CA ILE A 54 1.01 -10.75 7.84
C ILE A 54 1.80 -9.45 7.92
N LYS A 55 2.09 -9.01 9.13
CA LYS A 55 2.82 -7.75 9.36
C LYS A 55 4.18 -7.78 8.70
N GLN A 56 4.93 -8.87 8.85
CA GLN A 56 6.25 -8.98 8.26
C GLN A 56 6.21 -8.99 6.74
N SER A 57 5.35 -9.82 6.14
CA SER A 57 5.29 -9.98 4.68
C SER A 57 4.71 -8.76 3.98
N VAL A 58 3.53 -8.32 4.42
CA VAL A 58 2.80 -7.23 3.75
C VAL A 58 3.41 -5.89 4.09
N ARG A 59 3.78 -5.67 5.36
CA ARG A 59 4.40 -4.42 5.78
C ARG A 59 5.72 -4.18 5.07
N THR A 60 6.54 -5.21 4.94
CA THR A 60 7.81 -5.10 4.21
C THR A 60 7.58 -4.71 2.75
N TRP A 61 6.60 -5.34 2.09
CA TRP A 61 6.26 -4.99 0.71
C TRP A 61 5.77 -3.55 0.59
N ILE A 62 4.89 -3.11 1.51
CA ILE A 62 4.38 -1.73 1.51
C ILE A 62 5.52 -0.73 1.75
N ASP A 63 6.42 -1.02 2.70
CA ASP A 63 7.55 -0.14 2.98
C ASP A 63 8.49 -0.02 1.78
N ASP A 64 8.69 -1.10 1.04
CA ASP A 64 9.59 -1.11 -0.11
C ASP A 64 8.97 -0.46 -1.35
N GLU A 65 7.67 -0.65 -1.57
CA GLU A 65 7.03 -0.31 -2.84
C GLU A 65 6.12 0.92 -2.78
N LEU A 66 5.50 1.20 -1.63
CA LEU A 66 4.48 2.24 -1.54
C LEU A 66 4.83 3.36 -0.55
N ASP A 67 5.34 3.00 0.63
CA ASP A 67 5.53 3.96 1.72
C ASP A 67 6.61 4.97 1.38
N HIS A 68 6.30 6.25 1.55
CA HIS A 68 7.18 7.38 1.21
C HIS A 68 7.61 7.39 -0.26
N ARG A 69 6.77 6.84 -1.15
CA ARG A 69 7.02 6.82 -2.59
C ARG A 69 6.09 7.76 -3.33
N MET A 70 6.50 8.17 -4.52
CA MET A 70 5.64 8.88 -5.46
C MET A 70 4.92 7.86 -6.32
N ILE A 71 3.59 7.85 -6.26
CA ILE A 71 2.74 6.96 -7.05
C ILE A 71 2.16 7.79 -8.18
N LEU A 72 2.71 7.62 -9.38
CA LEU A 72 2.40 8.45 -10.54
C LEU A 72 1.90 7.60 -11.70
N ASN A 73 1.11 8.24 -12.57
CA ASN A 73 0.80 7.66 -13.86
C ASN A 73 2.11 7.41 -14.62
N GLU A 74 2.25 6.25 -15.27
CA GLU A 74 3.47 5.90 -16.01
C GLU A 74 3.80 6.91 -17.13
N ALA A 75 2.81 7.62 -17.65
CA ALA A 75 2.98 8.65 -18.67
C ALA A 75 3.35 10.01 -18.09
N ASP A 76 3.45 10.15 -16.77
CA ASP A 76 3.79 11.43 -16.15
C ASP A 76 5.24 11.79 -16.46
N PRO A 77 5.49 13.02 -16.98
CA PRO A 77 6.86 13.47 -17.30
C PRO A 77 7.82 13.48 -16.12
N ALA A 78 7.31 13.48 -14.88
CA ALA A 78 8.16 13.45 -13.69
C ALA A 78 8.69 12.06 -13.36
N VAL A 79 8.15 11.00 -13.97
CA VAL A 79 8.55 9.62 -13.66
C VAL A 79 10.05 9.38 -13.83
N PRO A 80 10.69 9.78 -14.95
CA PRO A 80 12.13 9.56 -15.09
C PRO A 80 12.96 10.24 -14.00
N PHE A 81 12.53 11.42 -13.57
CA PHE A 81 13.22 12.16 -12.50
C PHE A 81 13.22 11.35 -11.20
N PHE A 82 12.07 10.80 -10.80
CA PHE A 82 11.98 10.04 -9.56
C PHE A 82 12.64 8.66 -9.65
N GLN A 83 12.73 8.09 -10.84
CA GLN A 83 13.42 6.80 -11.03
C GLN A 83 14.94 6.90 -10.82
N GLU A 84 15.50 8.09 -10.96
CA GLU A 84 16.93 8.33 -10.76
C GLU A 84 17.31 8.54 -9.28
N GLN A 85 16.34 8.61 -8.39
CA GLN A 85 16.58 8.87 -6.97
C GLN A 85 17.05 7.63 -6.18
#